data_ce55f1a37145d5be0ebe276fc68885bc
#
_entry.id   ce55f1a37145d5be0ebe276fc68885bc
#
_cell.length_a   1.000
_cell.length_b   1.000
_cell.length_c   1.000
_cell.angle_alpha   90.00
_cell.angle_beta   90.00
_cell.angle_gamma   90.00
#
_symmetry.space_group_name_H-M   'P 1'
#
loop_
_entity.id
_entity.type
_entity.pdbx_description
1 polymer ?
#
loop_
_entity_poly.entity_id
_entity_poly.type
_entity_poly.pdbx_seq_one_letter_code
_entity_poly.pdbx_strand_id
1 'polypeptide(L)'
;MPELRAASCLITIGPYSGGGAGADIRARLPPPSTYIKGRPPSYQRSLAMETEVHVPTGAPAVPKFTIYVDENDVISGALKLVGKLRPKWDVEQVTTKLFTDGITNKLVGCYVGNKMDDVVLVRVYGNKTELFVDRDNELKSFQVLHANGCAPQLYCTFQNGLCYEFMHGMALGPQHVREPALFRLIATELARIHSIHAHNGCIPKPNLWVKMRKYMALVSSEFTPEAKNTRIQKKVPPLETLEKEMAWMKEYLSELNSPTVLCHNDLLCKNIIYNEMEGWVKFIDYEYSSYNYQAFDIGNHFNEFAGVNEVDYSLYPDQSLQLQWLRTYLEACKRFTKKGGEITDDEVHTLYLQVNKFSLMLPDLLSISSTFCFYFRFTASSA
;
A
#
# COMPACT_ATOMS: atom_id res chain seq x y z
N MET A 1 32.14 1.34 -10.03
CA MET A 1 30.81 1.92 -9.98
C MET A 1 29.80 0.80 -10.21
N PRO A 2 29.08 0.29 -9.21
CA PRO A 2 28.00 -0.64 -9.44
C PRO A 2 26.74 0.14 -9.80
N GLU A 3 26.17 -0.20 -10.94
CA GLU A 3 24.92 0.34 -11.45
C GLU A 3 23.77 0.05 -10.49
N LEU A 4 23.12 1.11 -10.04
CA LEU A 4 21.82 1.08 -9.36
C LEU A 4 20.76 0.54 -10.33
N ARG A 5 20.53 -0.77 -10.32
CA ARG A 5 19.37 -1.37 -10.99
C ARG A 5 18.14 -1.11 -10.15
N ALA A 6 17.32 -0.19 -10.64
CA ALA A 6 15.98 0.02 -10.13
C ALA A 6 15.17 -1.29 -10.21
N ALA A 7 14.63 -1.72 -9.08
CA ALA A 7 13.69 -2.82 -9.02
C ALA A 7 12.40 -2.45 -9.77
N SER A 8 12.37 -2.74 -11.06
CA SER A 8 11.13 -2.81 -11.82
C SER A 8 10.63 -4.24 -11.68
N CYS A 9 9.51 -4.44 -11.00
CA CYS A 9 8.74 -5.68 -11.04
C CYS A 9 8.25 -5.91 -12.49
N LEU A 10 9.12 -6.41 -13.36
CA LEU A 10 8.77 -6.95 -14.65
C LEU A 10 8.64 -8.47 -14.46
N ILE A 11 7.42 -8.92 -14.18
CA ILE A 11 7.06 -10.33 -14.23
C ILE A 11 7.08 -10.75 -15.70
N THR A 12 8.16 -11.37 -16.12
CA THR A 12 8.19 -12.11 -17.36
C THR A 12 7.65 -13.50 -17.04
N ILE A 13 6.40 -13.77 -17.36
CA ILE A 13 5.83 -15.12 -17.28
C ILE A 13 6.50 -15.93 -18.40
N GLY A 14 7.48 -16.75 -18.03
CA GLY A 14 7.97 -17.82 -18.89
C GLY A 14 6.90 -18.92 -18.99
N PRO A 15 6.86 -19.73 -20.07
CA PRO A 15 5.83 -20.74 -20.24
C PRO A 15 5.94 -21.82 -19.15
N TYR A 16 4.87 -22.02 -18.44
CA TYR A 16 4.70 -23.06 -17.43
C TYR A 16 4.64 -24.42 -18.14
N SER A 17 5.72 -25.21 -18.04
CA SER A 17 5.74 -26.62 -18.44
C SER A 17 5.40 -27.50 -17.23
N GLY A 18 4.13 -27.69 -16.97
CA GLY A 18 3.62 -28.62 -15.97
C GLY A 18 2.27 -29.15 -16.44
N GLY A 19 2.26 -30.42 -16.91
CA GLY A 19 1.07 -31.08 -17.44
C GLY A 19 0.00 -31.27 -16.38
N GLY A 20 -1.19 -30.74 -16.67
CA GLY A 20 -2.41 -30.95 -15.92
C GLY A 20 -3.50 -30.10 -16.56
N ALA A 21 -4.56 -30.73 -17.10
CA ALA A 21 -5.60 -30.17 -17.90
C ALA A 21 -6.19 -28.86 -17.35
N GLY A 22 -5.63 -27.72 -17.76
CA GLY A 22 -6.19 -26.39 -17.60
C GLY A 22 -7.17 -26.15 -18.74
N ALA A 23 -8.46 -26.27 -18.47
CA ALA A 23 -9.49 -25.84 -19.40
C ALA A 23 -9.32 -24.35 -19.67
N ASP A 24 -9.23 -23.99 -20.94
CA ASP A 24 -9.11 -22.61 -21.43
C ASP A 24 -10.34 -21.79 -20.99
N ILE A 25 -10.17 -21.00 -19.92
CA ILE A 25 -11.21 -20.16 -19.33
C ILE A 25 -11.61 -19.01 -20.28
N ARG A 26 -10.77 -18.69 -21.28
CA ARG A 26 -11.03 -17.61 -22.25
C ARG A 26 -12.14 -17.94 -23.27
N ALA A 27 -12.55 -19.18 -23.38
CA ALA A 27 -13.49 -19.65 -24.41
C ALA A 27 -14.99 -19.53 -24.05
N ARG A 28 -15.38 -18.98 -22.90
CA ARG A 28 -16.79 -18.90 -22.44
C ARG A 28 -17.19 -17.51 -21.94
N LEU A 29 -17.07 -16.49 -22.78
CA LEU A 29 -17.57 -15.15 -22.41
C LEU A 29 -18.76 -14.76 -23.32
N PRO A 30 -19.89 -14.28 -22.75
CA PRO A 30 -20.94 -13.63 -23.51
C PRO A 30 -20.49 -12.23 -24.00
N PRO A 31 -21.10 -11.68 -25.07
CA PRO A 31 -20.74 -10.38 -25.64
C PRO A 31 -21.06 -9.23 -24.68
N PRO A 32 -20.27 -8.13 -24.71
CA PRO A 32 -20.43 -7.01 -23.80
C PRO A 32 -21.72 -6.21 -24.05
N SER A 33 -22.41 -5.85 -22.97
CA SER A 33 -23.55 -4.95 -23.01
C SER A 33 -23.12 -3.50 -23.21
N THR A 34 -23.94 -2.75 -23.93
CA THR A 34 -23.75 -1.38 -24.41
C THR A 34 -23.38 -0.37 -23.32
N TYR A 35 -22.26 0.33 -23.53
CA TYR A 35 -21.77 1.41 -22.67
C TYR A 35 -22.64 2.67 -22.75
N ILE A 36 -23.02 3.22 -21.60
CA ILE A 36 -23.64 4.54 -21.46
C ILE A 36 -22.53 5.58 -21.33
N LYS A 37 -22.42 6.48 -22.33
CA LYS A 37 -21.55 7.65 -22.30
C LYS A 37 -22.11 8.74 -21.39
N GLY A 38 -21.28 9.28 -20.50
CA GLY A 38 -21.51 10.57 -19.85
C GLY A 38 -22.23 10.49 -18.50
N ARG A 39 -21.49 10.45 -17.40
CA ARG A 39 -22.01 10.72 -16.04
C ARG A 39 -21.58 12.12 -15.59
N PRO A 40 -22.45 12.88 -14.90
CA PRO A 40 -22.15 14.25 -14.49
C PRO A 40 -21.11 14.35 -13.36
N PRO A 41 -20.45 15.52 -13.16
CA PRO A 41 -19.44 15.76 -12.12
C PRO A 41 -19.87 15.47 -10.68
N SER A 42 -21.18 15.50 -10.39
CA SER A 42 -21.76 15.14 -9.09
C SER A 42 -21.53 13.68 -8.70
N TYR A 43 -21.36 12.78 -9.68
CA TYR A 43 -21.11 11.36 -9.42
C TYR A 43 -19.69 11.07 -8.93
N GLN A 44 -18.69 11.86 -9.38
CA GLN A 44 -17.32 11.72 -8.89
C GLN A 44 -17.21 12.17 -7.43
N ARG A 45 -17.95 13.19 -7.03
CA ARG A 45 -18.00 13.68 -5.64
C ARG A 45 -18.66 12.67 -4.70
N SER A 46 -19.73 12.01 -5.13
CA SER A 46 -20.38 10.93 -4.38
C SER A 46 -19.48 9.71 -4.19
N LEU A 47 -18.73 9.29 -5.23
CA LEU A 47 -17.80 8.18 -5.14
C LEU A 47 -16.61 8.46 -4.22
N ALA A 48 -16.10 9.69 -4.19
CA ALA A 48 -15.03 10.10 -3.28
C ALA A 48 -15.49 9.98 -1.81
N MET A 49 -16.70 10.40 -1.49
CA MET A 49 -17.25 10.29 -0.13
C MET A 49 -17.43 8.85 0.38
N GLU A 50 -17.60 7.87 -0.54
CA GLU A 50 -17.81 6.46 -0.19
C GLU A 50 -16.49 5.67 -0.03
N THR A 51 -15.39 6.22 -0.51
CA THR A 51 -14.04 5.60 -0.41
C THR A 51 -13.16 6.28 0.63
N GLU A 52 -13.55 7.44 1.15
CA GLU A 52 -12.78 8.22 2.11
C GLU A 52 -12.81 7.63 3.52
N VAL A 53 -11.67 7.78 4.20
CA VAL A 53 -11.52 7.53 5.63
C VAL A 53 -11.97 8.77 6.40
N HIS A 54 -12.77 8.58 7.43
CA HIS A 54 -13.27 9.66 8.28
C HIS A 54 -12.59 9.66 9.64
N VAL A 55 -11.96 10.77 9.98
CA VAL A 55 -11.36 10.99 11.31
C VAL A 55 -12.49 11.22 12.32
N PRO A 56 -12.47 10.53 13.49
CA PRO A 56 -13.49 10.71 14.50
C PRO A 56 -13.63 12.18 14.96
N THR A 57 -14.86 12.61 15.21
CA THR A 57 -15.13 13.94 15.76
C THR A 57 -14.43 14.12 17.12
N GLY A 58 -13.65 15.20 17.26
CA GLY A 58 -12.87 15.45 18.48
C GLY A 58 -11.44 14.91 18.47
N ALA A 59 -10.98 14.29 17.38
CA ALA A 59 -9.57 13.97 17.23
C ALA A 59 -8.72 15.27 17.30
N PRO A 60 -7.54 15.22 17.96
CA PRO A 60 -6.69 16.40 18.08
C PRO A 60 -6.22 16.88 16.71
N ALA A 61 -6.29 18.19 16.48
CA ALA A 61 -5.79 18.78 15.25
C ALA A 61 -4.27 18.58 15.14
N VAL A 62 -3.82 18.12 13.99
CA VAL A 62 -2.39 17.96 13.70
C VAL A 62 -1.81 19.35 13.36
N PRO A 63 -0.77 19.82 14.08
CA PRO A 63 -0.10 21.08 13.77
C PRO A 63 0.39 21.13 12.32
N LYS A 64 0.21 22.30 11.67
CA LYS A 64 0.68 22.51 10.30
C LYS A 64 1.70 23.64 10.25
N PHE A 65 2.90 23.36 9.79
CA PHE A 65 3.96 24.34 9.63
C PHE A 65 4.08 24.83 8.19
N THR A 66 4.29 26.12 8.00
CA THR A 66 4.54 26.76 6.70
C THR A 66 6.02 26.67 6.34
N ILE A 67 6.61 25.48 6.43
CA ILE A 67 7.99 25.20 6.08
C ILE A 67 7.98 24.33 4.84
N TYR A 68 8.83 24.66 3.85
CA TYR A 68 9.17 23.80 2.74
C TYR A 68 10.57 23.22 2.96
N VAL A 69 10.75 21.94 2.77
CA VAL A 69 12.06 21.25 2.87
C VAL A 69 12.57 20.98 1.47
N ASP A 70 13.75 21.52 1.15
CA ASP A 70 14.40 21.27 -0.13
C ASP A 70 14.82 19.80 -0.22
N GLU A 71 14.48 19.13 -1.30
CA GLU A 71 14.88 17.75 -1.56
C GLU A 71 16.40 17.57 -1.68
N ASN A 72 17.13 18.63 -2.07
CA ASN A 72 18.60 18.60 -2.16
C ASN A 72 19.28 18.88 -0.84
N ASP A 73 18.57 19.47 0.14
CA ASP A 73 19.08 19.76 1.49
C ASP A 73 18.03 19.41 2.55
N VAL A 74 17.68 18.13 2.60
CA VAL A 74 16.68 17.63 3.55
C VAL A 74 17.09 17.78 5.00
N ILE A 75 18.40 17.76 5.30
CA ILE A 75 18.92 17.81 6.66
C ILE A 75 18.68 19.19 7.27
N SER A 76 19.05 20.27 6.60
CA SER A 76 18.81 21.64 7.11
C SER A 76 17.32 21.93 7.28
N GLY A 77 16.49 21.42 6.37
CA GLY A 77 15.03 21.54 6.48
C GLY A 77 14.48 20.76 7.68
N ALA A 78 14.95 19.53 7.89
CA ALA A 78 14.54 18.70 9.02
C ALA A 78 14.93 19.33 10.36
N LEU A 79 16.14 19.87 10.48
CA LEU A 79 16.59 20.58 11.69
C LEU A 79 15.72 21.80 12.01
N LYS A 80 15.33 22.59 11.00
CA LYS A 80 14.39 23.72 11.17
C LYS A 80 13.02 23.28 11.69
N LEU A 81 12.51 22.16 11.16
CA LEU A 81 11.23 21.59 11.59
C LEU A 81 11.29 21.09 13.02
N VAL A 82 12.33 20.30 13.35
CA VAL A 82 12.52 19.71 14.67
C VAL A 82 12.74 20.82 15.73
N GLY A 83 13.49 21.87 15.44
CA GLY A 83 13.64 23.02 16.34
C GLY A 83 12.30 23.70 16.68
N LYS A 84 11.33 23.72 15.75
CA LYS A 84 9.96 24.21 16.04
C LYS A 84 9.11 23.17 16.79
N LEU A 85 9.24 21.90 16.46
CA LEU A 85 8.47 20.81 17.06
C LEU A 85 8.93 20.49 18.48
N ARG A 86 10.24 20.58 18.73
CA ARG A 86 10.92 20.30 20.00
C ARG A 86 11.71 21.53 20.46
N PRO A 87 11.07 22.62 20.92
CA PRO A 87 11.76 23.87 21.25
C PRO A 87 12.76 23.77 22.42
N LYS A 88 12.74 22.67 23.17
CA LYS A 88 13.70 22.38 24.24
C LYS A 88 14.96 21.66 23.73
N TRP A 89 14.99 21.19 22.48
CA TRP A 89 16.17 20.58 21.90
C TRP A 89 17.13 21.67 21.43
N ASP A 90 18.39 21.52 21.78
CA ASP A 90 19.47 22.30 21.18
C ASP A 90 19.73 21.74 19.76
N VAL A 91 19.37 22.53 18.76
CA VAL A 91 19.46 22.11 17.34
C VAL A 91 20.90 21.77 16.94
N GLU A 92 21.88 22.36 17.57
CA GLU A 92 23.30 22.06 17.32
C GLU A 92 23.72 20.67 17.84
N GLN A 93 22.97 20.11 18.79
CA GLN A 93 23.21 18.77 19.35
C GLN A 93 22.29 17.70 18.71
N VAL A 94 21.43 18.08 17.76
CA VAL A 94 20.58 17.11 17.07
C VAL A 94 21.41 16.28 16.10
N THR A 95 21.41 14.98 16.34
CA THR A 95 21.97 14.00 15.40
C THR A 95 20.92 13.65 14.35
N THR A 96 21.33 13.58 13.09
CA THR A 96 20.46 13.20 11.98
C THR A 96 20.91 11.89 11.35
N LYS A 97 19.94 11.04 10.98
CA LYS A 97 20.17 9.80 10.24
C LYS A 97 19.28 9.78 9.01
N LEU A 98 19.88 9.72 7.83
CA LEU A 98 19.14 9.55 6.59
C LEU A 98 18.82 8.06 6.38
N PHE A 99 17.56 7.75 6.10
CA PHE A 99 17.10 6.43 5.70
C PHE A 99 17.01 6.39 4.17
N THR A 100 17.72 5.45 3.55
CA THR A 100 17.90 5.41 2.10
C THR A 100 17.06 4.33 1.40
N ASP A 101 16.34 3.51 2.18
CA ASP A 101 15.59 2.37 1.66
C ASP A 101 14.25 2.76 0.99
N GLY A 102 13.81 4.02 1.13
CA GLY A 102 12.59 4.53 0.49
C GLY A 102 12.81 4.92 -0.97
N ILE A 103 11.88 4.52 -1.83
CA ILE A 103 11.95 4.78 -3.28
C ILE A 103 11.33 6.14 -3.63
N THR A 104 10.27 6.52 -2.95
CA THR A 104 9.40 7.65 -3.30
C THR A 104 9.55 8.86 -2.38
N ASN A 105 10.06 8.68 -1.17
CA ASN A 105 10.15 9.72 -0.15
C ASN A 105 11.56 9.76 0.43
N LYS A 106 11.98 10.94 0.92
CA LYS A 106 13.19 11.08 1.71
C LYS A 106 12.85 11.10 3.19
N LEU A 107 13.51 10.26 3.97
CA LEU A 107 13.23 10.08 5.39
C LEU A 107 14.47 10.40 6.24
N VAL A 108 14.33 11.34 7.18
CA VAL A 108 15.38 11.75 8.11
C VAL A 108 14.92 11.50 9.54
N GLY A 109 15.67 10.71 10.30
CA GLY A 109 15.51 10.59 11.75
C GLY A 109 16.33 11.65 12.47
N CYS A 110 15.70 12.38 13.39
CA CYS A 110 16.32 13.39 14.22
C CYS A 110 16.20 13.01 15.69
N TYR A 111 17.31 13.06 16.45
CA TYR A 111 17.34 12.72 17.87
C TYR A 111 18.47 13.45 18.59
N VAL A 112 18.37 13.57 19.92
CA VAL A 112 19.40 14.19 20.77
C VAL A 112 20.03 13.14 21.69
N GLY A 113 21.34 13.18 21.82
CA GLY A 113 22.10 12.23 22.66
C GLY A 113 22.31 10.87 22.01
N ASN A 114 22.70 9.89 22.83
CA ASN A 114 23.05 8.55 22.38
C ASN A 114 21.87 7.57 22.40
N LYS A 115 20.71 7.99 22.93
CA LYS A 115 19.52 7.18 23.05
C LYS A 115 18.54 7.56 21.96
N MET A 116 18.13 6.58 21.18
CA MET A 116 17.10 6.73 20.16
C MET A 116 15.67 6.68 20.77
N ASP A 117 15.51 7.08 22.03
CA ASP A 117 14.23 6.95 22.75
C ASP A 117 13.16 7.95 22.27
N ASP A 118 13.58 9.15 21.80
CA ASP A 118 12.69 10.18 21.25
C ASP A 118 13.19 10.59 19.86
N VAL A 119 12.99 9.71 18.87
CA VAL A 119 13.34 9.99 17.47
C VAL A 119 12.15 10.61 16.76
N VAL A 120 12.36 11.77 16.17
CA VAL A 120 11.40 12.38 15.24
C VAL A 120 11.77 12.00 13.83
N LEU A 121 10.85 11.34 13.11
CA LEU A 121 10.99 11.11 11.69
C LEU A 121 10.42 12.30 10.91
N VAL A 122 11.24 12.81 9.99
CA VAL A 122 10.84 13.83 9.01
C VAL A 122 10.80 13.18 7.64
N ARG A 123 9.60 13.03 7.09
CA ARG A 123 9.36 12.46 5.77
C ARG A 123 9.04 13.57 4.78
N VAL A 124 9.90 13.74 3.80
CA VAL A 124 9.74 14.69 2.70
C VAL A 124 9.18 13.94 1.50
N TYR A 125 8.05 14.40 0.98
CA TYR A 125 7.41 13.78 -0.18
C TYR A 125 8.29 13.94 -1.42
N GLY A 126 8.43 12.87 -2.16
CA GLY A 126 9.12 12.90 -3.44
C GLY A 126 8.35 13.70 -4.48
N ASN A 127 9.06 14.24 -5.45
CA ASN A 127 8.49 15.08 -6.50
C ASN A 127 7.42 14.32 -7.30
N LYS A 128 6.28 14.99 -7.54
CA LYS A 128 5.12 14.45 -8.29
C LYS A 128 4.44 13.23 -7.68
N THR A 129 4.74 12.86 -6.42
CA THR A 129 4.06 11.72 -5.78
C THR A 129 2.58 12.00 -5.49
N GLU A 130 2.15 13.26 -5.48
CA GLU A 130 0.75 13.68 -5.36
C GLU A 130 -0.12 13.20 -6.54
N LEU A 131 0.48 12.81 -7.65
CA LEU A 131 -0.25 12.21 -8.78
C LEU A 131 -0.78 10.82 -8.44
N PHE A 132 -0.11 10.09 -7.53
CA PHE A 132 -0.41 8.71 -7.15
C PHE A 132 -1.03 8.59 -5.77
N VAL A 133 -0.53 9.40 -4.84
CA VAL A 133 -0.90 9.36 -3.44
C VAL A 133 -1.88 10.49 -3.14
N ASP A 134 -2.98 10.15 -2.51
CA ASP A 134 -3.93 11.10 -1.95
C ASP A 134 -3.43 11.51 -0.56
N ARG A 135 -2.74 12.66 -0.48
CA ARG A 135 -2.11 13.13 0.76
C ARG A 135 -3.12 13.49 1.85
N ASP A 136 -4.32 13.95 1.49
CA ASP A 136 -5.38 14.21 2.47
C ASP A 136 -5.91 12.91 3.06
N ASN A 137 -6.11 11.88 2.23
CA ASN A 137 -6.53 10.57 2.70
C ASN A 137 -5.43 9.86 3.50
N GLU A 138 -4.15 10.02 3.14
CA GLU A 138 -3.01 9.53 3.93
C GLU A 138 -3.05 10.08 5.36
N LEU A 139 -3.23 11.41 5.52
CA LEU A 139 -3.30 12.05 6.83
C LEU A 139 -4.49 11.56 7.66
N LYS A 140 -5.66 11.42 7.04
CA LYS A 140 -6.85 10.87 7.70
C LYS A 140 -6.63 9.43 8.15
N SER A 141 -6.07 8.59 7.28
CA SER A 141 -5.75 7.20 7.59
C SER A 141 -4.76 7.11 8.74
N PHE A 142 -3.71 7.93 8.72
CA PHE A 142 -2.70 7.98 9.77
C PHE A 142 -3.32 8.30 11.14
N GLN A 143 -4.19 9.32 11.21
CA GLN A 143 -4.86 9.71 12.44
C GLN A 143 -5.81 8.63 12.96
N VAL A 144 -6.58 8.00 12.08
CA VAL A 144 -7.49 6.90 12.43
C VAL A 144 -6.72 5.69 12.94
N LEU A 145 -5.67 5.31 12.26
CA LEU A 145 -4.82 4.17 12.64
C LEU A 145 -4.11 4.43 13.98
N HIS A 146 -3.59 5.64 14.19
CA HIS A 146 -3.00 6.03 15.47
C HIS A 146 -4.02 5.98 16.62
N ALA A 147 -5.22 6.51 16.41
CA ALA A 147 -6.29 6.48 17.42
C ALA A 147 -6.71 5.06 17.81
N ASN A 148 -6.48 4.07 16.93
CA ASN A 148 -6.72 2.65 17.19
C ASN A 148 -5.44 1.88 17.61
N GLY A 149 -4.34 2.57 17.90
CA GLY A 149 -3.07 1.99 18.32
C GLY A 149 -2.34 1.18 17.24
N CYS A 150 -2.65 1.41 15.96
CA CYS A 150 -2.06 0.71 14.82
C CYS A 150 -0.92 1.50 14.15
N ALA A 151 -0.86 2.81 14.30
CA ALA A 151 0.17 3.68 13.71
C ALA A 151 0.91 4.49 14.77
N PRO A 152 2.14 4.97 14.49
CA PRO A 152 2.87 5.89 15.35
C PRO A 152 2.15 7.23 15.48
N GLN A 153 2.59 8.08 16.40
CA GLN A 153 2.03 9.41 16.58
C GLN A 153 2.44 10.35 15.44
N LEU A 154 1.47 11.01 14.81
CA LEU A 154 1.71 12.08 13.85
C LEU A 154 1.93 13.39 14.61
N TYR A 155 3.13 13.96 14.55
CA TYR A 155 3.48 15.18 15.30
C TYR A 155 3.09 16.46 14.58
N CYS A 156 3.33 16.54 13.28
CA CYS A 156 2.95 17.71 12.48
C CYS A 156 2.99 17.40 10.99
N THR A 157 2.40 18.30 10.22
CA THR A 157 2.57 18.37 8.76
C THR A 157 3.30 19.65 8.37
N PHE A 158 3.95 19.64 7.22
CA PHE A 158 4.56 20.81 6.60
C PHE A 158 4.26 20.84 5.10
N GLN A 159 4.71 21.84 4.36
CA GLN A 159 4.25 22.08 2.98
C GLN A 159 4.41 20.85 2.07
N ASN A 160 5.54 20.14 2.19
CA ASN A 160 5.84 18.99 1.35
C ASN A 160 6.21 17.73 2.17
N GLY A 161 5.54 17.51 3.32
CA GLY A 161 5.80 16.32 4.10
C GLY A 161 5.13 16.29 5.47
N LEU A 162 5.57 15.34 6.30
CA LEU A 162 5.04 15.11 7.65
C LEU A 162 6.13 14.65 8.62
N CYS A 163 5.92 14.93 9.92
CA CYS A 163 6.76 14.46 11.01
C CYS A 163 5.97 13.53 11.91
N TYR A 164 6.57 12.41 12.28
CA TYR A 164 5.93 11.40 13.11
C TYR A 164 6.94 10.65 13.98
N GLU A 165 6.42 9.88 14.90
CA GLU A 165 7.17 9.08 15.86
C GLU A 165 7.92 7.93 15.17
N PHE A 166 9.12 7.65 15.63
CA PHE A 166 9.88 6.48 15.19
C PHE A 166 9.39 5.22 15.91
N MET A 167 9.13 4.18 15.15
CA MET A 167 8.75 2.88 15.68
C MET A 167 9.99 2.02 15.91
N HIS A 168 10.25 1.68 17.17
CA HIS A 168 11.38 0.83 17.53
C HIS A 168 11.11 -0.62 17.18
N GLY A 169 12.05 -1.25 16.49
CA GLY A 169 11.96 -2.63 16.08
C GLY A 169 12.78 -2.93 14.84
N MET A 170 12.66 -4.13 14.36
CA MET A 170 13.31 -4.61 13.15
C MET A 170 12.30 -4.66 12.01
N ALA A 171 12.64 -4.06 10.87
CA ALA A 171 11.87 -4.25 9.64
C ALA A 171 12.05 -5.69 9.13
N LEU A 172 10.93 -6.35 8.82
CA LEU A 172 10.95 -7.75 8.40
C LEU A 172 11.42 -7.91 6.95
N GLY A 173 11.83 -9.12 6.63
CA GLY A 173 12.16 -9.56 5.27
C GLY A 173 11.33 -10.80 4.89
N PRO A 174 11.46 -11.27 3.63
CA PRO A 174 10.69 -12.42 3.11
C PRO A 174 10.81 -13.71 3.93
N GLN A 175 11.93 -13.92 4.60
CA GLN A 175 12.13 -15.10 5.45
C GLN A 175 11.35 -15.01 6.76
N HIS A 176 11.34 -13.81 7.38
CA HIS A 176 10.68 -13.59 8.67
C HIS A 176 9.16 -13.74 8.59
N VAL A 177 8.52 -13.27 7.52
CA VAL A 177 7.06 -13.35 7.36
C VAL A 177 6.52 -14.77 7.24
N ARG A 178 7.40 -15.76 7.08
CA ARG A 178 7.08 -17.19 7.02
C ARG A 178 7.16 -17.88 8.39
N GLU A 179 7.81 -17.25 9.36
CA GLU A 179 7.98 -17.81 10.69
C GLU A 179 6.65 -17.89 11.43
N PRO A 180 6.27 -19.06 12.01
CA PRO A 180 4.95 -19.23 12.63
C PRO A 180 4.64 -18.24 13.75
N ALA A 181 5.63 -17.81 14.51
CA ALA A 181 5.44 -16.80 15.55
C ALA A 181 5.12 -15.42 14.93
N LEU A 182 5.84 -15.03 13.88
CA LEU A 182 5.72 -13.71 13.26
C LEU A 182 4.47 -13.63 12.37
N PHE A 183 4.18 -14.65 11.54
CA PHE A 183 3.01 -14.57 10.68
C PHE A 183 1.70 -14.49 11.48
N ARG A 184 1.63 -15.09 12.69
CA ARG A 184 0.45 -14.97 13.56
C ARG A 184 0.28 -13.55 14.10
N LEU A 185 1.37 -12.88 14.43
CA LEU A 185 1.35 -11.47 14.83
C LEU A 185 0.91 -10.58 13.66
N ILE A 186 1.45 -10.81 12.47
CA ILE A 186 1.10 -10.07 11.24
C ILE A 186 -0.39 -10.24 10.92
N ALA A 187 -0.87 -11.49 10.89
CA ALA A 187 -2.29 -11.79 10.64
C ALA A 187 -3.21 -11.11 11.68
N THR A 188 -2.78 -11.10 12.94
CA THR A 188 -3.53 -10.47 14.04
C THR A 188 -3.58 -8.95 13.89
N GLU A 189 -2.44 -8.30 13.57
CA GLU A 189 -2.39 -6.85 13.39
C GLU A 189 -3.16 -6.39 12.13
N LEU A 190 -3.07 -7.15 11.03
CA LEU A 190 -3.88 -6.86 9.85
C LEU A 190 -5.39 -7.01 10.14
N ALA A 191 -5.79 -8.04 10.90
CA ALA A 191 -7.17 -8.20 11.34
C ALA A 191 -7.64 -7.04 12.22
N ARG A 192 -6.76 -6.48 13.07
CA ARG A 192 -7.05 -5.28 13.85
C ARG A 192 -7.38 -4.10 12.95
N ILE A 193 -6.53 -3.81 11.96
CA ILE A 193 -6.74 -2.71 11.02
C ILE A 193 -8.03 -2.92 10.23
N HIS A 194 -8.27 -4.10 9.68
CA HIS A 194 -9.47 -4.44 8.92
C HIS A 194 -10.76 -4.37 9.77
N SER A 195 -10.65 -4.42 11.09
CA SER A 195 -11.78 -4.29 12.01
C SER A 195 -12.09 -2.84 12.39
N ILE A 196 -11.32 -1.86 11.91
CA ILE A 196 -11.55 -0.44 12.17
C ILE A 196 -12.69 0.07 11.28
N HIS A 197 -13.68 0.70 11.91
CA HIS A 197 -14.81 1.32 11.25
C HIS A 197 -14.63 2.85 11.28
N ALA A 198 -14.07 3.41 10.22
CA ALA A 198 -13.79 4.83 10.06
C ALA A 198 -14.58 5.43 8.88
N HIS A 199 -15.87 5.11 8.83
CA HIS A 199 -16.83 5.67 7.87
C HIS A 199 -17.98 6.34 8.62
N ASN A 200 -18.53 7.41 8.06
CA ASN A 200 -19.58 8.24 8.70
C ASN A 200 -21.01 7.68 8.50
N GLY A 201 -21.16 6.36 8.59
CA GLY A 201 -22.44 5.68 8.38
C GLY A 201 -22.74 5.30 6.92
N CYS A 202 -21.92 5.72 5.97
CA CYS A 202 -22.01 5.25 4.59
C CYS A 202 -21.39 3.83 4.46
N ILE A 203 -21.90 3.03 3.54
CA ILE A 203 -21.29 1.75 3.20
C ILE A 203 -20.01 2.04 2.40
N PRO A 204 -18.81 1.68 2.89
CA PRO A 204 -17.58 1.96 2.18
C PRO A 204 -17.49 1.14 0.89
N LYS A 205 -16.94 1.76 -0.17
CA LYS A 205 -16.68 1.10 -1.45
C LYS A 205 -15.19 0.87 -1.65
N PRO A 206 -14.80 -0.21 -2.34
CA PRO A 206 -13.38 -0.49 -2.60
C PRO A 206 -12.78 0.54 -3.55
N ASN A 207 -11.63 1.09 -3.18
CA ASN A 207 -10.93 2.12 -3.93
C ASN A 207 -10.13 1.57 -5.14
N LEU A 208 -9.90 0.27 -5.20
CA LEU A 208 -9.08 -0.40 -6.22
C LEU A 208 -9.41 0.10 -7.64
N TRP A 209 -10.67 0.02 -8.04
CA TRP A 209 -11.09 0.36 -9.41
C TRP A 209 -11.09 1.86 -9.70
N VAL A 210 -11.16 2.70 -8.67
CA VAL A 210 -11.02 4.16 -8.79
C VAL A 210 -9.56 4.50 -9.05
N LYS A 211 -8.63 3.94 -8.26
CA LYS A 211 -7.17 4.09 -8.43
C LYS A 211 -6.71 3.57 -9.80
N MET A 212 -7.14 2.38 -10.21
CA MET A 212 -6.77 1.81 -11.50
C MET A 212 -7.19 2.70 -12.67
N ARG A 213 -8.42 3.22 -12.66
CA ARG A 213 -8.84 4.19 -13.71
C ARG A 213 -8.04 5.47 -13.69
N LYS A 214 -7.69 5.98 -12.49
CA LYS A 214 -6.83 7.16 -12.36
C LYS A 214 -5.47 6.91 -13.00
N TYR A 215 -4.85 5.76 -12.73
CA TYR A 215 -3.56 5.40 -13.31
C TYR A 215 -3.62 5.23 -14.83
N MET A 216 -4.65 4.57 -15.35
CA MET A 216 -4.86 4.43 -16.79
C MET A 216 -5.04 5.78 -17.48
N ALA A 217 -5.79 6.71 -16.88
CA ALA A 217 -5.97 8.07 -17.43
C ALA A 217 -4.66 8.86 -17.49
N LEU A 218 -3.76 8.66 -16.51
CA LEU A 218 -2.44 9.28 -16.52
C LEU A 218 -1.54 8.70 -17.62
N VAL A 219 -1.57 7.39 -17.85
CA VAL A 219 -0.86 6.74 -18.96
C VAL A 219 -1.31 7.30 -20.31
N SER A 220 -2.61 7.51 -20.51
CA SER A 220 -3.17 7.98 -21.78
C SER A 220 -2.89 9.45 -22.07
N SER A 221 -2.72 10.30 -21.04
CA SER A 221 -2.55 11.75 -21.22
C SER A 221 -1.12 12.17 -21.55
N GLU A 222 -0.12 11.32 -21.30
CA GLU A 222 1.30 11.70 -21.43
C GLU A 222 2.07 10.98 -22.55
N PHE A 223 1.41 10.12 -23.33
CA PHE A 223 2.02 9.51 -24.52
C PHE A 223 2.11 10.51 -25.69
N THR A 224 3.13 11.38 -25.67
CA THR A 224 3.51 12.15 -26.87
C THR A 224 4.35 11.29 -27.81
N PRO A 225 4.13 11.39 -29.16
CA PRO A 225 4.45 10.30 -30.10
C PRO A 225 5.91 10.08 -30.50
N GLU A 226 6.87 10.94 -30.21
CA GLU A 226 7.99 11.04 -31.19
C GLU A 226 9.35 10.42 -30.83
N ALA A 227 9.76 10.15 -29.61
CA ALA A 227 11.15 9.74 -29.41
C ALA A 227 11.43 8.57 -28.44
N LYS A 228 10.49 8.20 -27.57
CA LYS A 228 10.75 7.19 -26.51
C LYS A 228 9.94 5.91 -26.67
N ASN A 229 9.22 5.79 -27.75
CA ASN A 229 8.08 4.86 -27.93
C ASN A 229 8.46 3.40 -28.23
N THR A 230 9.58 3.15 -28.90
CA THR A 230 9.83 1.82 -29.50
C THR A 230 10.12 0.71 -28.46
N ARG A 231 10.66 1.06 -27.29
CA ARG A 231 11.01 0.07 -26.27
C ARG A 231 9.86 -0.19 -25.28
N ILE A 232 9.06 0.83 -25.01
CA ILE A 232 7.91 0.75 -24.09
C ILE A 232 6.71 0.14 -24.83
N GLN A 233 6.42 0.56 -26.06
CA GLN A 233 5.32 0.03 -26.89
C GLN A 233 5.42 -1.48 -27.17
N LYS A 234 6.65 -2.05 -27.17
CA LYS A 234 6.83 -3.49 -27.33
C LYS A 234 6.53 -4.32 -26.06
N LYS A 235 6.42 -3.66 -24.90
CA LYS A 235 6.25 -4.35 -23.60
C LYS A 235 4.92 -4.08 -22.91
N VAL A 236 4.21 -3.02 -23.30
CA VAL A 236 2.94 -2.63 -22.68
C VAL A 236 1.82 -2.89 -23.66
N PRO A 237 0.77 -3.63 -23.25
CA PRO A 237 -0.40 -3.82 -24.10
C PRO A 237 -1.07 -2.50 -24.47
N PRO A 238 -1.78 -2.41 -25.63
CA PRO A 238 -2.56 -1.24 -25.98
C PRO A 238 -3.58 -0.88 -24.88
N LEU A 239 -3.82 0.43 -24.69
CA LEU A 239 -4.74 0.94 -23.66
C LEU A 239 -6.13 0.26 -23.72
N GLU A 240 -6.66 0.06 -24.93
CA GLU A 240 -7.92 -0.65 -25.14
C GLU A 240 -7.90 -2.08 -24.59
N THR A 241 -6.77 -2.78 -24.70
CA THR A 241 -6.58 -4.13 -24.13
C THR A 241 -6.59 -4.06 -22.61
N LEU A 242 -5.85 -3.12 -22.02
CA LEU A 242 -5.80 -2.91 -20.58
C LEU A 242 -7.18 -2.53 -20.01
N GLU A 243 -7.96 -1.71 -20.72
CA GLU A 243 -9.33 -1.35 -20.34
C GLU A 243 -10.26 -2.55 -20.34
N LYS A 244 -10.16 -3.42 -21.33
CA LYS A 244 -10.94 -4.66 -21.41
C LYS A 244 -10.57 -5.65 -20.30
N GLU A 245 -9.28 -5.83 -20.05
CA GLU A 245 -8.78 -6.68 -18.96
C GLU A 245 -9.22 -6.15 -17.60
N MET A 246 -9.10 -4.85 -17.36
CA MET A 246 -9.59 -4.23 -16.12
C MET A 246 -11.11 -4.39 -15.93
N ALA A 247 -11.89 -4.24 -16.99
CA ALA A 247 -13.34 -4.42 -16.93
C ALA A 247 -13.71 -5.86 -16.58
N TRP A 248 -13.05 -6.83 -17.21
CA TRP A 248 -13.22 -8.25 -16.93
C TRP A 248 -12.79 -8.61 -15.49
N MET A 249 -11.61 -8.17 -15.06
CA MET A 249 -11.12 -8.39 -13.69
C MET A 249 -12.10 -7.81 -12.66
N LYS A 250 -12.62 -6.61 -12.91
CA LYS A 250 -13.59 -5.99 -12.01
C LYS A 250 -14.86 -6.79 -11.87
N GLU A 251 -15.42 -7.28 -12.97
CA GLU A 251 -16.62 -8.13 -12.97
C GLU A 251 -16.32 -9.41 -12.18
N TYR A 252 -15.28 -10.14 -12.57
CA TYR A 252 -14.90 -11.41 -11.95
C TYR A 252 -14.60 -11.30 -10.44
N LEU A 253 -13.80 -10.33 -10.03
CA LEU A 253 -13.42 -10.16 -8.62
C LEU A 253 -14.58 -9.62 -7.76
N SER A 254 -15.52 -8.87 -8.34
CA SER A 254 -16.71 -8.40 -7.62
C SER A 254 -17.67 -9.54 -7.25
N GLU A 255 -17.71 -10.61 -8.04
CA GLU A 255 -18.52 -11.80 -7.74
C GLU A 255 -18.01 -12.62 -6.54
N LEU A 256 -16.75 -12.40 -6.14
CA LEU A 256 -16.17 -13.11 -5.00
C LEU A 256 -16.73 -12.65 -3.65
N ASN A 257 -17.49 -11.57 -3.60
CA ASN A 257 -18.08 -11.00 -2.39
C ASN A 257 -17.07 -10.76 -1.25
N SER A 258 -15.80 -10.40 -1.58
CA SER A 258 -14.82 -10.03 -0.57
C SER A 258 -15.29 -8.78 0.18
N PRO A 259 -15.30 -8.76 1.52
CA PRO A 259 -15.70 -7.58 2.28
C PRO A 259 -14.81 -6.37 1.95
N THR A 260 -15.41 -5.17 2.03
CA THR A 260 -14.67 -3.91 1.95
C THR A 260 -14.31 -3.45 3.35
N VAL A 261 -13.01 -3.29 3.61
CA VAL A 261 -12.43 -2.95 4.92
C VAL A 261 -11.38 -1.83 4.77
N LEU A 262 -10.94 -1.25 5.88
CA LEU A 262 -9.78 -0.35 5.87
C LEU A 262 -8.52 -1.17 5.63
N CYS A 263 -7.90 -1.02 4.47
CA CYS A 263 -6.73 -1.77 4.02
C CYS A 263 -5.44 -0.95 4.10
N HIS A 264 -4.31 -1.64 4.20
CA HIS A 264 -2.99 -1.05 4.02
C HIS A 264 -2.72 -0.76 2.54
N ASN A 265 -3.07 -1.69 1.67
CA ASN A 265 -2.90 -1.69 0.21
C ASN A 265 -1.44 -1.74 -0.31
N ASP A 266 -0.44 -1.82 0.59
CA ASP A 266 0.97 -1.91 0.24
C ASP A 266 1.77 -2.56 1.38
N LEU A 267 1.30 -3.74 1.85
CA LEU A 267 1.91 -4.43 2.99
C LEU A 267 3.14 -5.24 2.57
N LEU A 268 4.20 -4.52 2.19
CA LEU A 268 5.53 -5.06 1.94
C LEU A 268 6.13 -5.66 3.21
N CYS A 269 7.00 -6.64 3.09
CA CYS A 269 7.71 -7.19 4.25
C CYS A 269 8.42 -6.09 5.05
N LYS A 270 9.06 -5.12 4.37
CA LYS A 270 9.77 -4.00 5.02
C LYS A 270 8.86 -2.97 5.69
N ASN A 271 7.58 -2.96 5.36
CA ASN A 271 6.58 -2.13 6.02
C ASN A 271 6.05 -2.75 7.33
N ILE A 272 6.62 -3.87 7.76
CA ILE A 272 6.27 -4.57 9.00
C ILE A 272 7.43 -4.44 9.98
N ILE A 273 7.19 -3.79 11.11
CA ILE A 273 8.16 -3.61 12.18
C ILE A 273 7.85 -4.59 13.31
N TYR A 274 8.83 -5.41 13.67
CA TYR A 274 8.75 -6.33 14.80
C TYR A 274 9.58 -5.81 15.97
N ASN A 275 8.94 -5.64 17.12
CA ASN A 275 9.60 -5.37 18.39
C ASN A 275 9.65 -6.66 19.21
N GLU A 276 10.82 -7.27 19.27
CA GLU A 276 11.05 -8.53 19.96
C GLU A 276 10.88 -8.39 21.49
N MET A 277 11.30 -7.24 22.05
CA MET A 277 11.24 -7.01 23.50
C MET A 277 9.81 -6.91 24.00
N GLU A 278 8.92 -6.32 23.22
CA GLU A 278 7.52 -6.11 23.55
C GLU A 278 6.59 -7.17 22.92
N GLY A 279 7.11 -7.98 22.02
CA GLY A 279 6.39 -9.09 21.39
C GLY A 279 5.26 -8.67 20.44
N TRP A 280 5.38 -7.54 19.74
CA TRP A 280 4.37 -7.07 18.79
C TRP A 280 4.93 -6.80 17.39
N VAL A 281 4.05 -6.81 16.41
CA VAL A 281 4.29 -6.21 15.09
C VAL A 281 3.39 -5.00 14.91
N LYS A 282 3.90 -4.01 14.17
CA LYS A 282 3.18 -2.82 13.72
C LYS A 282 3.51 -2.58 12.26
N PHE A 283 2.61 -1.89 11.56
CA PHE A 283 2.86 -1.52 10.17
C PHE A 283 3.23 -0.05 10.06
N ILE A 284 3.92 0.27 8.97
CA ILE A 284 4.34 1.64 8.60
C ILE A 284 4.02 1.88 7.13
N ASP A 285 4.11 3.14 6.71
CA ASP A 285 3.94 3.58 5.32
C ASP A 285 2.50 3.41 4.79
N TYR A 286 1.59 4.12 5.41
CA TYR A 286 0.15 4.08 5.11
C TYR A 286 -0.28 5.00 3.94
N GLU A 287 0.63 5.38 3.04
CA GLU A 287 0.34 6.34 1.96
C GLU A 287 -0.70 5.84 0.95
N TYR A 288 -0.89 4.51 0.86
CA TYR A 288 -1.91 3.88 0.02
C TYR A 288 -3.14 3.42 0.80
N SER A 289 -3.15 3.58 2.12
CA SER A 289 -4.23 3.08 2.97
C SER A 289 -5.58 3.71 2.59
N SER A 290 -6.59 2.88 2.43
CA SER A 290 -7.95 3.28 2.06
C SER A 290 -8.90 2.09 2.20
N TYR A 291 -10.21 2.33 2.09
CA TYR A 291 -11.16 1.23 1.96
C TYR A 291 -10.93 0.44 0.67
N ASN A 292 -10.78 -0.88 0.80
CA ASN A 292 -10.57 -1.78 -0.32
C ASN A 292 -11.05 -3.20 0.03
N TYR A 293 -10.92 -4.14 -0.91
CA TYR A 293 -11.25 -5.53 -0.67
C TYR A 293 -10.28 -6.18 0.34
N GLN A 294 -10.83 -6.84 1.35
CA GLN A 294 -10.09 -7.62 2.34
C GLN A 294 -9.12 -8.61 1.70
N ALA A 295 -9.61 -9.37 0.71
CA ALA A 295 -8.82 -10.37 0.02
C ALA A 295 -7.71 -9.77 -0.85
N PHE A 296 -7.86 -8.55 -1.34
CA PHE A 296 -6.82 -7.82 -2.06
C PHE A 296 -5.62 -7.52 -1.15
N ASP A 297 -5.88 -7.00 0.04
CA ASP A 297 -4.81 -6.60 0.98
C ASP A 297 -4.02 -7.82 1.47
N ILE A 298 -4.71 -8.92 1.78
CA ILE A 298 -4.06 -10.19 2.15
C ILE A 298 -3.27 -10.77 0.96
N GLY A 299 -3.86 -10.75 -0.24
CA GLY A 299 -3.22 -11.23 -1.47
C GLY A 299 -1.97 -10.44 -1.83
N ASN A 300 -2.00 -9.11 -1.64
CA ASN A 300 -0.82 -8.26 -1.77
C ASN A 300 0.28 -8.73 -0.80
N HIS A 301 -0.02 -8.88 0.48
CA HIS A 301 0.95 -9.36 1.45
C HIS A 301 1.52 -10.74 1.09
N PHE A 302 0.73 -11.68 0.61
CA PHE A 302 1.23 -13.00 0.20
C PHE A 302 2.16 -12.94 -1.02
N ASN A 303 1.93 -12.03 -1.96
CA ASN A 303 2.84 -11.82 -3.09
C ASN A 303 4.21 -11.32 -2.64
N GLU A 304 4.27 -10.53 -1.56
CA GLU A 304 5.52 -10.00 -1.01
C GLU A 304 6.44 -11.07 -0.38
N PHE A 305 5.93 -12.26 -0.10
CA PHE A 305 6.75 -13.40 0.30
C PHE A 305 7.78 -13.80 -0.77
N ALA A 306 7.50 -13.51 -2.04
CA ALA A 306 8.42 -13.74 -3.15
C ALA A 306 9.60 -12.75 -3.19
N GLY A 307 9.56 -11.68 -2.40
CA GLY A 307 10.57 -10.62 -2.38
C GLY A 307 10.37 -9.59 -3.49
N VAL A 308 11.02 -8.43 -3.33
CA VAL A 308 10.85 -7.26 -4.22
C VAL A 308 12.02 -7.11 -5.21
N ASN A 309 13.25 -7.32 -4.77
CA ASN A 309 14.45 -7.06 -5.58
C ASN A 309 14.89 -8.29 -6.39
N GLU A 310 14.94 -9.43 -5.74
CA GLU A 310 15.22 -10.73 -6.34
C GLU A 310 13.98 -11.59 -6.12
N VAL A 311 13.06 -11.53 -7.08
CA VAL A 311 11.75 -12.19 -6.96
C VAL A 311 11.92 -13.68 -7.15
N ASP A 312 11.61 -14.45 -6.11
CA ASP A 312 11.55 -15.91 -6.13
C ASP A 312 10.13 -16.39 -5.85
N TYR A 313 9.41 -16.76 -6.91
CA TYR A 313 8.02 -17.22 -6.78
C TYR A 313 7.88 -18.54 -6.04
N SER A 314 8.96 -19.32 -5.87
CA SER A 314 8.92 -20.52 -5.04
C SER A 314 8.68 -20.20 -3.56
N LEU A 315 8.92 -18.95 -3.18
CA LEU A 315 8.65 -18.42 -1.84
C LEU A 315 7.20 -17.97 -1.63
N TYR A 316 6.33 -17.98 -2.64
CA TYR A 316 4.90 -17.76 -2.42
C TYR A 316 4.38 -18.78 -1.40
N PRO A 317 3.57 -18.37 -0.38
CA PRO A 317 3.18 -19.28 0.68
C PRO A 317 2.39 -20.46 0.14
N ASP A 318 2.75 -21.66 0.57
CA ASP A 318 2.01 -22.88 0.23
C ASP A 318 0.62 -22.89 0.90
N GLN A 319 -0.22 -23.82 0.48
CA GLN A 319 -1.59 -23.92 0.99
C GLN A 319 -1.63 -24.11 2.52
N SER A 320 -0.70 -24.90 3.08
CA SER A 320 -0.69 -25.17 4.52
C SER A 320 -0.41 -23.91 5.33
N LEU A 321 0.58 -23.11 4.92
CA LEU A 321 0.90 -21.84 5.55
C LEU A 321 -0.26 -20.84 5.39
N GLN A 322 -0.82 -20.74 4.18
CA GLN A 322 -1.95 -19.84 3.92
C GLN A 322 -3.16 -20.18 4.82
N LEU A 323 -3.56 -21.44 4.91
CA LEU A 323 -4.70 -21.85 5.73
C LEU A 323 -4.48 -21.55 7.22
N GLN A 324 -3.28 -21.74 7.76
CA GLN A 324 -2.93 -21.39 9.14
C GLN A 324 -2.98 -19.88 9.35
N TRP A 325 -2.41 -19.10 8.42
CA TRP A 325 -2.41 -17.65 8.45
C TRP A 325 -3.84 -17.09 8.42
N LEU A 326 -4.66 -17.57 7.49
CA LEU A 326 -6.04 -17.12 7.29
C LEU A 326 -6.94 -17.50 8.47
N ARG A 327 -6.74 -18.65 9.07
CA ARG A 327 -7.45 -19.04 10.30
C ARG A 327 -7.12 -18.08 11.44
N THR A 328 -5.83 -17.81 11.68
CA THR A 328 -5.39 -16.85 12.70
C THR A 328 -5.99 -15.47 12.47
N TYR A 329 -6.03 -15.02 11.21
CA TYR A 329 -6.62 -13.75 10.81
C TYR A 329 -8.12 -13.70 11.13
N LEU A 330 -8.90 -14.71 10.73
CA LEU A 330 -10.35 -14.78 10.99
C LEU A 330 -10.67 -14.84 12.46
N GLU A 331 -9.93 -15.62 13.27
CA GLU A 331 -10.05 -15.67 14.73
C GLU A 331 -9.81 -14.29 15.34
N ALA A 332 -8.79 -13.56 14.87
CA ALA A 332 -8.52 -12.21 15.33
C ALA A 332 -9.63 -11.24 14.94
N CYS A 333 -10.17 -11.32 13.72
CA CYS A 333 -11.32 -10.52 13.29
C CYS A 333 -12.53 -10.73 14.20
N LYS A 334 -12.86 -11.99 14.55
CA LYS A 334 -13.98 -12.27 15.48
C LYS A 334 -13.73 -11.64 16.86
N ARG A 335 -12.49 -11.71 17.38
CA ARG A 335 -12.13 -11.06 18.65
C ARG A 335 -12.31 -9.55 18.61
N PHE A 336 -11.77 -8.87 17.58
CA PHE A 336 -11.85 -7.41 17.49
C PHE A 336 -13.26 -6.91 17.23
N THR A 337 -14.06 -7.64 16.46
CA THR A 337 -15.46 -7.28 16.18
C THR A 337 -16.44 -7.79 17.25
N LYS A 338 -15.95 -8.47 18.29
CA LYS A 338 -16.77 -9.09 19.38
C LYS A 338 -17.86 -10.02 18.84
N LYS A 339 -17.62 -10.63 17.68
CA LYS A 339 -18.50 -11.66 17.12
C LYS A 339 -18.11 -13.01 17.73
N GLY A 340 -19.05 -13.68 18.38
CA GLY A 340 -18.85 -15.02 18.95
C GLY A 340 -18.79 -16.10 17.86
N GLY A 341 -18.49 -17.32 18.29
CA GLY A 341 -18.44 -18.53 17.46
C GLY A 341 -17.03 -18.93 17.02
N GLU A 342 -16.85 -20.21 16.80
CA GLU A 342 -15.60 -20.77 16.25
C GLU A 342 -15.48 -20.46 14.76
N ILE A 343 -14.25 -20.47 14.25
CA ILE A 343 -13.97 -20.35 12.81
C ILE A 343 -14.12 -21.73 12.17
N THR A 344 -15.01 -21.82 11.19
CA THR A 344 -15.21 -23.05 10.41
C THR A 344 -14.16 -23.23 9.33
N ASP A 345 -13.94 -24.46 8.87
CA ASP A 345 -13.06 -24.75 7.75
C ASP A 345 -13.58 -24.11 6.44
N ASP A 346 -14.90 -24.03 6.28
CA ASP A 346 -15.53 -23.39 5.12
C ASP A 346 -15.25 -21.87 5.08
N GLU A 347 -15.27 -21.16 6.23
CA GLU A 347 -14.90 -19.75 6.31
C GLU A 347 -13.44 -19.55 5.86
N VAL A 348 -12.52 -20.40 6.34
CA VAL A 348 -11.09 -20.35 5.98
C VAL A 348 -10.90 -20.65 4.50
N HIS A 349 -11.57 -21.68 3.99
CA HIS A 349 -11.46 -22.08 2.59
C HIS A 349 -12.03 -21.02 1.63
N THR A 350 -13.16 -20.41 2.00
CA THR A 350 -13.76 -19.31 1.23
C THR A 350 -12.77 -18.13 1.12
N LEU A 351 -12.18 -17.71 2.25
CA LEU A 351 -11.19 -16.62 2.24
C LEU A 351 -9.93 -17.03 1.46
N TYR A 352 -9.47 -18.28 1.58
CA TYR A 352 -8.35 -18.81 0.79
C TYR A 352 -8.60 -18.68 -0.71
N LEU A 353 -9.77 -19.05 -1.20
CA LEU A 353 -10.13 -18.91 -2.61
C LEU A 353 -10.17 -17.44 -3.05
N GLN A 354 -10.77 -16.57 -2.24
CA GLN A 354 -10.82 -15.14 -2.51
C GLN A 354 -9.42 -14.54 -2.62
N VAL A 355 -8.56 -14.78 -1.61
CA VAL A 355 -7.19 -14.25 -1.55
C VAL A 355 -6.36 -14.69 -2.74
N ASN A 356 -6.37 -15.98 -3.08
CA ASN A 356 -5.57 -16.47 -4.21
C ASN A 356 -6.06 -15.91 -5.56
N LYS A 357 -7.37 -15.70 -5.75
CA LYS A 357 -7.89 -15.07 -6.96
C LYS A 357 -7.47 -13.59 -7.08
N PHE A 358 -7.51 -12.83 -5.99
CA PHE A 358 -6.97 -11.48 -5.98
C PHE A 358 -5.45 -11.47 -6.19
N SER A 359 -4.71 -12.39 -5.56
CA SER A 359 -3.27 -12.51 -5.67
C SER A 359 -2.80 -12.78 -7.11
N LEU A 360 -3.49 -13.68 -7.83
CA LEU A 360 -3.18 -14.00 -9.23
C LEU A 360 -3.40 -12.82 -10.19
N MET A 361 -4.29 -11.89 -9.86
CA MET A 361 -4.59 -10.73 -10.69
C MET A 361 -3.80 -9.47 -10.30
N LEU A 362 -3.14 -9.50 -9.14
CA LEU A 362 -2.27 -8.41 -8.67
C LEU A 362 -1.13 -8.07 -9.64
N PRO A 363 -0.43 -9.04 -10.26
CA PRO A 363 0.60 -8.73 -11.25
C PRO A 363 0.09 -7.92 -12.44
N ASP A 364 -1.10 -8.21 -12.95
CA ASP A 364 -1.70 -7.46 -14.05
C ASP A 364 -2.12 -6.05 -13.59
N LEU A 365 -2.66 -5.92 -12.38
CA LEU A 365 -2.98 -4.65 -11.76
C LEU A 365 -1.73 -3.82 -11.47
N LEU A 366 -0.66 -4.45 -10.98
CA LEU A 366 0.64 -3.82 -10.73
C LEU A 366 1.39 -3.50 -12.03
N SER A 367 1.22 -4.26 -13.11
CA SER A 367 1.82 -3.95 -14.42
C SER A 367 1.28 -2.64 -14.98
N ILE A 368 -0.01 -2.36 -14.80
CA ILE A 368 -0.61 -1.07 -15.12
C ILE A 368 0.01 0.02 -14.24
N SER A 369 0.19 -0.22 -12.95
CA SER A 369 0.81 0.72 -12.01
C SER A 369 2.32 0.86 -12.24
N SER A 370 3.06 -0.22 -12.50
CA SER A 370 4.52 -0.21 -12.70
C SER A 370 4.92 0.36 -14.06
N THR A 371 4.13 0.14 -15.10
CA THR A 371 4.28 0.84 -16.39
C THR A 371 4.28 2.34 -16.16
N PHE A 372 3.45 2.79 -15.25
CA PHE A 372 3.33 4.15 -14.85
C PHE A 372 4.53 4.64 -14.01
N CYS A 373 4.98 3.90 -13.00
CA CYS A 373 6.18 4.21 -12.21
C CYS A 373 7.46 4.22 -13.06
N PHE A 374 7.56 3.32 -14.04
CA PHE A 374 8.68 3.26 -14.99
C PHE A 374 8.71 4.49 -15.89
N TYR A 375 7.55 4.93 -16.36
CA TYR A 375 7.42 6.14 -17.18
C TYR A 375 7.89 7.40 -16.44
N PHE A 376 7.48 7.59 -15.19
CA PHE A 376 7.87 8.75 -14.38
C PHE A 376 9.36 8.80 -14.05
N ARG A 377 10.00 7.66 -13.80
CA ARG A 377 11.46 7.64 -13.58
C ARG A 377 12.26 8.08 -14.80
N PHE A 378 11.79 7.74 -16.01
CA PHE A 378 12.48 8.17 -17.25
C PHE A 378 12.25 9.64 -17.60
N THR A 379 11.13 10.23 -17.22
CA THR A 379 10.85 11.66 -17.47
C THR A 379 11.52 12.57 -16.44
N ALA A 380 11.66 12.14 -15.18
CA ALA A 380 12.31 12.90 -14.12
C ALA A 380 13.85 12.92 -14.23
N SER A 381 14.48 11.93 -14.89
CA SER A 381 15.94 11.88 -15.09
C SER A 381 16.42 12.65 -16.35
N SER A 382 15.53 13.31 -17.06
CA SER A 382 15.82 14.03 -18.32
C SER A 382 15.37 15.50 -18.31
N ALA A 383 15.12 16.06 -17.11
CA ALA A 383 14.88 17.49 -16.88
C ALA A 383 16.03 18.12 -16.12
#